data_9414890a5055c0d7c6bcbe2bee92e740
#
_entry.id   9414890a5055c0d7c6bcbe2bee92e740
#
_cell.length_a   1.000
_cell.length_b   1.000
_cell.length_c   1.000
_cell.angle_alpha   90.00
_cell.angle_beta   90.00
_cell.angle_gamma   90.00
#
_symmetry.space_group_name_H-M   'P 1'
#
loop_
_entity.id
_entity.type
_entity.pdbx_description
1 polymer ?
#
loop_
_entity_poly.entity_id
_entity_poly.type
_entity_poly.pdbx_seq_one_letter_code
_entity_poly.pdbx_strand_id
1 'polypeptide(L)'
;MRFLKPISLLLVSILFLSSCGYRPSAYYAKQELGKDLFVRLDVTPSDPKNSVLVKDAVTKILIQRVGSNMVNSESQADIIMDLRIASVSFSTLQYDKDGYNKLYKARVAIAVKYFDKSTSKTKSFTVDGEYDFAVDIGSSINDTQRFEAISKASDMAVTDILSRVAVSSFK
;
A
#
# COMPACT_ATOMS: atom_id res chain seq x y z
N MET A 1 -24.23 -6.71 51.15
CA MET A 1 -24.62 -7.40 49.91
C MET A 1 -25.13 -6.48 48.76
N ARG A 2 -25.29 -5.16 48.95
CA ARG A 2 -25.83 -4.24 47.90
C ARG A 2 -24.78 -3.76 46.88
N PHE A 3 -23.48 -3.85 47.17
CA PHE A 3 -22.41 -3.39 46.27
C PHE A 3 -21.90 -4.46 45.29
N LEU A 4 -22.23 -5.73 45.48
CA LEU A 4 -21.78 -6.79 44.54
C LEU A 4 -22.49 -6.73 43.18
N LYS A 5 -23.75 -6.28 43.13
CA LYS A 5 -24.51 -6.21 41.87
C LYS A 5 -23.95 -5.24 40.85
N PRO A 6 -23.54 -3.96 41.21
CA PRO A 6 -22.96 -3.05 40.23
C PRO A 6 -21.57 -3.48 39.79
N ILE A 7 -20.79 -4.14 40.65
CA ILE A 7 -19.45 -4.65 40.30
C ILE A 7 -19.57 -5.81 39.29
N SER A 8 -20.53 -6.70 39.47
CA SER A 8 -20.78 -7.79 38.50
C SER A 8 -21.22 -7.26 37.14
N LEU A 9 -22.06 -6.23 37.11
CA LEU A 9 -22.51 -5.58 35.87
C LEU A 9 -21.35 -4.90 35.12
N LEU A 10 -20.44 -4.22 35.86
CA LEU A 10 -19.26 -3.60 35.32
C LEU A 10 -18.30 -4.63 34.74
N LEU A 11 -18.10 -5.77 35.41
CA LEU A 11 -17.21 -6.83 34.94
C LEU A 11 -17.74 -7.49 33.65
N VAL A 12 -19.05 -7.71 33.57
CA VAL A 12 -19.70 -8.22 32.35
C VAL A 12 -19.57 -7.22 31.18
N SER A 13 -19.74 -5.92 31.45
CA SER A 13 -19.57 -4.87 30.43
C SER A 13 -18.14 -4.82 29.86
N ILE A 14 -17.12 -5.00 30.68
CA ILE A 14 -15.72 -5.05 30.26
C ILE A 14 -15.44 -6.28 29.37
N LEU A 15 -16.07 -7.41 29.65
CA LEU A 15 -15.94 -8.63 28.84
C LEU A 15 -16.53 -8.47 27.43
N PHE A 16 -17.59 -7.69 27.26
CA PHE A 16 -18.18 -7.39 25.94
C PHE A 16 -17.34 -6.40 25.12
N LEU A 17 -16.58 -5.52 25.74
CA LEU A 17 -15.70 -4.56 25.07
C LEU A 17 -14.40 -5.18 24.54
N SER A 18 -13.95 -6.31 25.06
CA SER A 18 -12.72 -7.01 24.63
C SER A 18 -12.92 -7.96 23.43
N SER A 19 -14.16 -8.11 22.92
CA SER A 19 -14.51 -9.06 21.86
C SER A 19 -14.29 -8.55 20.43
N CYS A 20 -13.64 -7.39 20.23
CA CYS A 20 -13.33 -6.93 18.88
C CYS A 20 -12.08 -7.65 18.36
N GLY A 21 -12.27 -8.83 17.77
CA GLY A 21 -11.21 -9.64 17.12
C GLY A 21 -10.63 -9.02 15.85
N TYR A 22 -10.42 -7.69 15.81
CA TYR A 22 -9.79 -7.00 14.70
C TYR A 22 -8.33 -7.44 14.58
N ARG A 23 -8.02 -8.14 13.49
CA ARG A 23 -6.63 -8.40 13.08
C ARG A 23 -6.26 -7.48 11.94
N PRO A 24 -5.13 -6.74 12.03
CA PRO A 24 -4.67 -5.88 10.95
C PRO A 24 -4.47 -6.66 9.65
N SER A 25 -4.72 -6.02 8.49
CA SER A 25 -4.49 -6.62 7.17
C SER A 25 -3.04 -7.12 6.99
N ALA A 26 -2.08 -6.46 7.63
CA ALA A 26 -0.69 -6.90 7.66
C ALA A 26 -0.48 -8.30 8.25
N TYR A 27 -1.31 -8.75 9.19
CA TYR A 27 -1.23 -10.11 9.75
C TYR A 27 -1.54 -11.17 8.68
N TYR A 28 -2.57 -10.96 7.90
CA TYR A 28 -2.96 -11.89 6.82
C TYR A 28 -2.02 -11.80 5.63
N ALA A 29 -1.58 -10.58 5.28
CA ALA A 29 -0.56 -10.39 4.26
C ALA A 29 0.75 -11.10 4.63
N LYS A 30 1.12 -11.15 5.91
CA LYS A 30 2.29 -11.89 6.40
C LYS A 30 2.16 -13.40 6.18
N GLN A 31 0.97 -13.97 6.33
CA GLN A 31 0.77 -15.40 6.06
C GLN A 31 0.98 -15.75 4.59
N GLU A 32 0.60 -14.86 3.68
CA GLU A 32 0.75 -15.05 2.24
C GLU A 32 2.17 -14.67 1.75
N LEU A 33 2.69 -13.52 2.18
CA LEU A 33 3.91 -12.92 1.64
C LEU A 33 5.13 -12.98 2.58
N GLY A 34 4.98 -13.53 3.79
CA GLY A 34 6.06 -13.59 4.81
C GLY A 34 7.14 -14.63 4.55
N LYS A 35 7.25 -15.11 3.31
CA LYS A 35 8.23 -16.09 2.82
C LYS A 35 9.36 -15.39 2.09
N ASP A 36 10.26 -16.17 1.48
CA ASP A 36 11.29 -15.63 0.60
C ASP A 36 10.65 -15.03 -0.66
N LEU A 37 10.79 -13.72 -0.81
CA LEU A 37 10.09 -12.92 -1.81
C LEU A 37 11.09 -12.29 -2.80
N PHE A 38 10.92 -12.58 -4.08
CA PHE A 38 11.59 -11.90 -5.17
C PHE A 38 10.65 -10.87 -5.81
N VAL A 39 11.06 -9.61 -5.83
CA VAL A 39 10.29 -8.53 -6.46
C VAL A 39 10.97 -8.11 -7.75
N ARG A 40 10.27 -8.28 -8.86
CA ARG A 40 10.65 -7.79 -10.18
C ARG A 40 9.83 -6.54 -10.49
N LEU A 41 10.50 -5.47 -10.86
CA LEU A 41 9.85 -4.28 -11.36
C LEU A 41 10.03 -4.20 -12.88
N ASP A 42 8.93 -4.10 -13.59
CA ASP A 42 8.93 -3.75 -15.01
C ASP A 42 9.07 -2.22 -15.14
N VAL A 43 10.28 -1.80 -15.52
CA VAL A 43 10.61 -0.39 -15.70
C VAL A 43 10.16 0.04 -17.09
N THR A 44 9.13 0.86 -17.14
CA THR A 44 8.69 1.46 -18.39
C THR A 44 9.77 2.43 -18.89
N PRO A 45 10.32 2.25 -20.10
CA PRO A 45 11.40 3.12 -20.62
C PRO A 45 11.03 4.60 -20.68
N SER A 46 9.74 4.92 -20.76
CA SER A 46 9.24 6.31 -20.79
C SER A 46 9.31 7.03 -19.43
N ASP A 47 9.45 6.31 -18.30
CA ASP A 47 9.49 6.90 -16.97
C ASP A 47 10.31 6.07 -15.96
N PRO A 48 11.63 5.96 -16.17
CA PRO A 48 12.49 5.14 -15.32
C PRO A 48 12.61 5.67 -13.89
N LYS A 49 12.57 7.01 -13.73
CA LYS A 49 12.71 7.67 -12.41
C LYS A 49 11.55 7.30 -11.46
N ASN A 50 10.32 7.40 -11.95
CA ASN A 50 9.15 7.04 -11.15
C ASN A 50 9.09 5.54 -10.86
N SER A 51 9.57 4.70 -11.77
CA SER A 51 9.62 3.25 -11.59
C SER A 51 10.52 2.83 -10.43
N VAL A 52 11.69 3.47 -10.27
CA VAL A 52 12.61 3.20 -9.15
C VAL A 52 11.96 3.59 -7.83
N LEU A 53 11.29 4.75 -7.77
CA LEU A 53 10.60 5.21 -6.56
C LEU A 53 9.52 4.24 -6.08
N VAL A 54 8.72 3.74 -7.02
CA VAL A 54 7.68 2.75 -6.70
C VAL A 54 8.31 1.47 -6.17
N LYS A 55 9.38 0.97 -6.79
CA LYS A 55 10.09 -0.23 -6.32
C LYS A 55 10.60 -0.05 -4.89
N ASP A 56 11.23 1.07 -4.60
CA ASP A 56 11.78 1.34 -3.28
C ASP A 56 10.67 1.43 -2.22
N ALA A 57 9.55 2.08 -2.53
CA ALA A 57 8.38 2.15 -1.65
C ALA A 57 7.81 0.75 -1.36
N VAL A 58 7.62 -0.08 -2.40
CA VAL A 58 7.13 -1.45 -2.26
C VAL A 58 8.07 -2.28 -1.39
N THR A 59 9.35 -2.29 -1.72
CA THR A 59 10.37 -3.07 -1.00
C THR A 59 10.40 -2.69 0.48
N LYS A 60 10.41 -1.38 0.78
CA LYS A 60 10.41 -0.87 2.15
C LYS A 60 9.20 -1.36 2.96
N ILE A 61 8.00 -1.27 2.40
CA ILE A 61 6.78 -1.68 3.10
C ILE A 61 6.72 -3.20 3.28
N LEU A 62 7.10 -3.98 2.28
CA LEU A 62 7.14 -5.44 2.38
C LEU A 62 8.09 -5.90 3.48
N ILE A 63 9.27 -5.30 3.59
CA ILE A 63 10.21 -5.60 4.67
C ILE A 63 9.65 -5.17 6.02
N GLN A 64 9.19 -3.92 6.14
CA GLN A 64 8.83 -3.33 7.43
C GLN A 64 7.50 -3.84 8.00
N ARG A 65 6.49 -4.05 7.15
CA ARG A 65 5.14 -4.41 7.60
C ARG A 65 4.81 -5.89 7.50
N VAL A 66 5.38 -6.57 6.52
CA VAL A 66 5.11 -8.00 6.27
C VAL A 66 6.20 -8.87 6.87
N GLY A 67 7.42 -8.34 6.98
CA GLY A 67 8.59 -9.10 7.43
C GLY A 67 9.01 -10.13 6.38
N SER A 68 8.74 -9.87 5.08
CA SER A 68 9.20 -10.69 3.98
C SER A 68 10.72 -10.68 3.91
N ASN A 69 11.32 -11.83 3.68
CA ASN A 69 12.74 -11.92 3.38
C ASN A 69 12.95 -11.67 1.89
N MET A 70 13.59 -10.54 1.56
CA MET A 70 13.82 -10.16 0.16
C MET A 70 15.03 -10.94 -0.38
N VAL A 71 14.81 -11.73 -1.42
CA VAL A 71 15.87 -12.49 -2.11
C VAL A 71 16.23 -11.84 -3.44
N ASN A 72 17.50 -12.04 -3.87
CA ASN A 72 18.03 -11.38 -5.05
C ASN A 72 17.83 -12.19 -6.34
N SER A 73 17.39 -13.43 -6.24
CA SER A 73 17.13 -14.27 -7.41
C SER A 73 15.79 -14.99 -7.31
N GLU A 74 15.18 -15.19 -8.46
CA GLU A 74 13.91 -15.90 -8.61
C GLU A 74 14.01 -17.36 -8.14
N SER A 75 15.19 -17.99 -8.30
CA SER A 75 15.42 -19.37 -7.87
C SER A 75 15.31 -19.56 -6.36
N GLN A 76 15.71 -18.56 -5.58
CA GLN A 76 15.68 -18.58 -4.11
C GLN A 76 14.32 -18.20 -3.53
N ALA A 77 13.43 -17.65 -4.33
CA ALA A 77 12.15 -17.17 -3.85
C ALA A 77 11.10 -18.28 -3.75
N ASP A 78 10.28 -18.21 -2.72
CA ASP A 78 9.01 -18.96 -2.61
C ASP A 78 7.90 -18.22 -3.38
N ILE A 79 7.96 -16.90 -3.36
CA ILE A 79 7.01 -16.02 -4.04
C ILE A 79 7.74 -15.08 -4.99
N ILE A 80 7.22 -14.98 -6.21
CA ILE A 80 7.68 -14.04 -7.23
C ILE A 80 6.61 -12.99 -7.40
N MET A 81 6.96 -11.72 -7.20
CA MET A 81 6.05 -10.59 -7.36
C MET A 81 6.53 -9.69 -8.50
N ASP A 82 5.75 -9.65 -9.56
CA ASP A 82 5.95 -8.75 -10.70
C ASP A 82 5.12 -7.49 -10.48
N LEU A 83 5.77 -6.35 -10.55
CA LEU A 83 5.16 -5.03 -10.41
C LEU A 83 5.33 -4.26 -11.71
N ARG A 84 4.29 -3.57 -12.13
CA ARG A 84 4.32 -2.66 -13.27
C ARG A 84 3.57 -1.39 -12.93
N ILE A 85 4.18 -0.23 -13.16
CA ILE A 85 3.47 1.04 -13.07
C ILE A 85 2.52 1.10 -14.26
N ALA A 86 1.21 1.10 -13.97
CA ALA A 86 0.17 1.21 -14.97
C ALA A 86 -0.03 2.66 -15.41
N SER A 87 -0.01 3.61 -14.45
CA SER A 87 -0.08 5.05 -14.73
C SER A 87 0.41 5.88 -13.56
N VAL A 88 0.94 7.07 -13.89
CA VAL A 88 1.16 8.18 -12.96
C VAL A 88 0.47 9.41 -13.54
N SER A 89 -0.42 10.03 -12.79
CA SER A 89 -1.17 11.20 -13.26
C SER A 89 -1.29 12.27 -12.17
N PHE A 90 -1.45 13.51 -12.63
CA PHE A 90 -1.70 14.67 -11.79
C PHE A 90 -2.99 15.33 -12.27
N SER A 91 -3.88 15.64 -11.36
CA SER A 91 -5.12 16.35 -11.65
C SER A 91 -5.31 17.50 -10.67
N THR A 92 -5.90 18.60 -11.14
CA THR A 92 -6.25 19.72 -10.29
C THR A 92 -7.55 19.41 -9.55
N LEU A 93 -7.52 19.56 -8.23
CA LEU A 93 -8.69 19.40 -7.37
C LEU A 93 -9.38 20.74 -7.07
N GLN A 94 -8.59 21.79 -6.95
CA GLN A 94 -9.11 23.10 -6.57
C GLN A 94 -8.33 24.21 -7.27
N TYR A 95 -9.09 25.23 -7.69
CA TYR A 95 -8.56 26.51 -8.16
C TYR A 95 -8.74 27.59 -7.08
N ASP A 96 -7.91 28.61 -7.11
CA ASP A 96 -8.13 29.80 -6.32
C ASP A 96 -9.17 30.71 -6.97
N LYS A 97 -9.46 31.89 -6.32
CA LYS A 97 -10.39 32.88 -6.82
C LYS A 97 -9.99 33.52 -8.15
N ASP A 98 -8.71 33.46 -8.50
CA ASP A 98 -8.12 34.04 -9.71
C ASP A 98 -7.97 33.00 -10.81
N GLY A 99 -8.42 31.75 -10.58
CA GLY A 99 -8.40 30.63 -11.53
C GLY A 99 -7.08 29.86 -11.58
N TYR A 100 -6.14 30.11 -10.67
CA TYR A 100 -4.89 29.33 -10.59
C TYR A 100 -5.07 28.04 -9.81
N ASN A 101 -4.33 27.03 -10.17
CA ASN A 101 -4.33 25.75 -9.48
C ASN A 101 -3.81 25.94 -8.05
N LYS A 102 -4.56 25.46 -7.07
CA LYS A 102 -4.24 25.56 -5.65
C LYS A 102 -3.98 24.21 -5.01
N LEU A 103 -4.74 23.20 -5.41
CA LEU A 103 -4.64 21.83 -4.88
C LEU A 103 -4.56 20.84 -6.03
N TYR A 104 -3.59 19.97 -5.98
CA TYR A 104 -3.42 18.88 -6.93
C TYR A 104 -3.58 17.51 -6.25
N LYS A 105 -3.96 16.54 -7.05
CA LYS A 105 -3.93 15.12 -6.70
C LYS A 105 -2.90 14.41 -7.58
N ALA A 106 -1.93 13.73 -6.96
CA ALA A 106 -1.12 12.72 -7.61
C ALA A 106 -1.80 11.36 -7.46
N ARG A 107 -1.87 10.60 -8.54
CA ARG A 107 -2.38 9.21 -8.54
C ARG A 107 -1.35 8.31 -9.18
N VAL A 108 -1.04 7.20 -8.51
CA VAL A 108 -0.14 6.13 -8.99
C VAL A 108 -0.94 4.84 -9.03
N ALA A 109 -1.05 4.23 -10.21
CA ALA A 109 -1.65 2.91 -10.39
C ALA A 109 -0.55 1.87 -10.60
N ILE A 110 -0.60 0.77 -9.83
CA ILE A 110 0.37 -0.32 -9.88
C ILE A 110 -0.36 -1.62 -10.21
N ALA A 111 -0.01 -2.24 -11.32
CA ALA A 111 -0.41 -3.60 -11.63
C ALA A 111 0.53 -4.58 -10.90
N VAL A 112 -0.08 -5.49 -10.15
CA VAL A 112 0.60 -6.50 -9.35
C VAL A 112 0.24 -7.88 -9.87
N LYS A 113 1.24 -8.70 -10.09
CA LYS A 113 1.08 -10.13 -10.34
C LYS A 113 2.03 -10.87 -9.41
N TYR A 114 1.53 -11.79 -8.60
CA TYR A 114 2.39 -12.63 -7.80
C TYR A 114 2.08 -14.12 -8.00
N PHE A 115 3.14 -14.90 -7.97
CA PHE A 115 3.12 -16.34 -8.14
C PHE A 115 3.68 -17.00 -6.88
N ASP A 116 2.91 -17.84 -6.22
CA ASP A 116 3.33 -18.68 -5.12
C ASP A 116 3.74 -20.05 -5.65
N LYS A 117 5.03 -20.36 -5.56
CA LYS A 117 5.59 -21.63 -6.03
C LYS A 117 5.05 -22.84 -5.26
N SER A 118 4.76 -22.69 -3.97
CA SER A 118 4.28 -23.78 -3.11
C SER A 118 2.89 -24.27 -3.49
N THR A 119 2.02 -23.34 -3.91
CA THR A 119 0.64 -23.64 -4.31
C THR A 119 0.44 -23.66 -5.82
N SER A 120 1.45 -23.24 -6.60
CA SER A 120 1.40 -23.05 -8.06
C SER A 120 0.28 -22.09 -8.48
N LYS A 121 -0.12 -21.16 -7.61
CA LYS A 121 -1.19 -20.20 -7.88
C LYS A 121 -0.63 -18.85 -8.28
N THR A 122 -1.25 -18.25 -9.28
CA THR A 122 -1.00 -16.87 -9.69
C THR A 122 -2.20 -16.01 -9.33
N LYS A 123 -1.94 -14.84 -8.73
CA LYS A 123 -2.95 -13.81 -8.49
C LYS A 123 -2.51 -12.51 -9.15
N SER A 124 -3.48 -11.77 -9.71
CA SER A 124 -3.23 -10.49 -10.39
C SER A 124 -4.32 -9.49 -10.03
N PHE A 125 -3.91 -8.26 -9.78
CA PHE A 125 -4.81 -7.13 -9.50
C PHE A 125 -4.10 -5.81 -9.74
N THR A 126 -4.86 -4.71 -9.77
CA THR A 126 -4.33 -3.36 -9.82
C THR A 126 -4.72 -2.62 -8.53
N VAL A 127 -3.80 -1.85 -8.00
CA VAL A 127 -4.00 -0.96 -6.86
C VAL A 127 -3.74 0.47 -7.28
N ASP A 128 -4.40 1.40 -6.59
CA ASP A 128 -4.22 2.82 -6.77
C ASP A 128 -3.82 3.47 -5.45
N GLY A 129 -2.92 4.44 -5.51
CA GLY A 129 -2.61 5.32 -4.41
C GLY A 129 -2.78 6.76 -4.83
N GLU A 130 -3.33 7.58 -3.95
CA GLU A 130 -3.59 8.98 -4.19
C GLU A 130 -2.98 9.84 -3.09
N TYR A 131 -2.46 11.01 -3.47
CA TYR A 131 -1.94 12.00 -2.52
C TYR A 131 -2.29 13.40 -2.99
N ASP A 132 -2.95 14.14 -2.10
CA ASP A 132 -3.35 15.52 -2.36
C ASP A 132 -2.31 16.47 -1.79
N PHE A 133 -1.88 17.46 -2.58
CA PHE A 133 -0.88 18.44 -2.17
C PHE A 133 -1.16 19.82 -2.73
N ALA A 134 -0.81 20.83 -1.94
CA ALA A 134 -0.95 22.22 -2.33
C ALA A 134 0.28 22.71 -3.10
N VAL A 135 0.04 23.70 -3.97
CA VAL A 135 1.10 24.49 -4.62
C VAL A 135 0.90 25.97 -4.31
N ASP A 136 1.98 26.73 -4.35
CA ASP A 136 1.92 28.19 -4.16
C ASP A 136 1.13 28.84 -5.29
N ILE A 137 0.42 29.91 -4.96
CA ILE A 137 -0.43 30.65 -5.89
C ILE A 137 0.39 31.11 -7.11
N GLY A 138 -0.12 30.80 -8.31
CA GLY A 138 0.53 31.16 -9.57
C GLY A 138 1.75 30.33 -9.94
N SER A 139 2.07 29.28 -9.16
CA SER A 139 3.16 28.36 -9.49
C SER A 139 2.66 27.06 -10.12
N SER A 140 3.53 26.39 -10.85
CA SER A 140 3.34 25.03 -11.34
C SER A 140 4.04 24.02 -10.43
N ILE A 141 3.67 22.75 -10.54
CA ILE A 141 4.32 21.66 -9.80
C ILE A 141 5.80 21.62 -10.17
N ASN A 142 6.69 21.81 -9.20
CA ASN A 142 8.13 21.66 -9.39
C ASN A 142 8.56 20.18 -9.21
N ASP A 143 9.82 19.88 -9.56
CA ASP A 143 10.35 18.50 -9.52
C ASP A 143 10.34 17.90 -8.11
N THR A 144 10.62 18.70 -7.09
CA THR A 144 10.62 18.23 -5.68
C THR A 144 9.20 17.86 -5.24
N GLN A 145 8.22 18.72 -5.52
CA GLN A 145 6.81 18.45 -5.21
C GLN A 145 6.29 17.24 -5.98
N ARG A 146 6.67 17.13 -7.27
CA ARG A 146 6.34 15.97 -8.10
C ARG A 146 6.90 14.68 -7.51
N PHE A 147 8.17 14.67 -7.13
CA PHE A 147 8.84 13.54 -6.52
C PHE A 147 8.16 13.11 -5.21
N GLU A 148 7.92 14.07 -4.31
CA GLU A 148 7.28 13.81 -3.03
C GLU A 148 5.85 13.28 -3.22
N ALA A 149 5.08 13.86 -4.10
CA ALA A 149 3.70 13.45 -4.37
C ALA A 149 3.64 12.03 -4.95
N ILE A 150 4.53 11.66 -5.88
CA ILE A 150 4.61 10.30 -6.40
C ILE A 150 5.03 9.31 -5.31
N SER A 151 6.01 9.66 -4.49
CA SER A 151 6.46 8.81 -3.38
C SER A 151 5.32 8.53 -2.39
N LYS A 152 4.58 9.57 -1.97
CA LYS A 152 3.45 9.43 -1.05
C LYS A 152 2.29 8.64 -1.66
N ALA A 153 1.93 8.91 -2.92
CA ALA A 153 0.91 8.14 -3.63
C ALA A 153 1.34 6.67 -3.79
N SER A 154 2.62 6.39 -4.07
CA SER A 154 3.16 5.03 -4.14
C SER A 154 3.05 4.31 -2.79
N ASP A 155 3.38 4.97 -1.67
CA ASP A 155 3.23 4.41 -0.32
C ASP A 155 1.77 4.01 -0.03
N MET A 156 0.80 4.81 -0.50
CA MET A 156 -0.63 4.49 -0.38
C MET A 156 -1.01 3.28 -1.24
N ALA A 157 -0.57 3.24 -2.51
CA ALA A 157 -0.81 2.12 -3.40
C ALA A 157 -0.25 0.81 -2.82
N VAL A 158 0.96 0.84 -2.26
CA VAL A 158 1.58 -0.35 -1.65
C VAL A 158 0.81 -0.81 -0.41
N THR A 159 0.29 0.12 0.38
CA THR A 159 -0.58 -0.23 1.52
C THR A 159 -1.84 -0.97 1.05
N ASP A 160 -2.40 -0.59 -0.11
CA ASP A 160 -3.54 -1.29 -0.71
C ASP A 160 -3.15 -2.69 -1.25
N ILE A 161 -1.90 -2.89 -1.73
CA ILE A 161 -1.41 -4.24 -2.07
C ILE A 161 -1.58 -5.18 -0.89
N LEU A 162 -1.14 -4.78 0.31
CA LEU A 162 -1.24 -5.61 1.51
C LEU A 162 -2.70 -5.93 1.86
N SER A 163 -3.58 -4.95 1.73
CA SER A 163 -5.01 -5.12 1.99
C SER A 163 -5.64 -6.12 1.02
N ARG A 164 -5.32 -6.02 -0.26
CA ARG A 164 -5.84 -6.95 -1.29
C ARG A 164 -5.29 -8.36 -1.17
N VAL A 165 -4.00 -8.50 -0.86
CA VAL A 165 -3.39 -9.80 -0.58
C VAL A 165 -4.09 -10.44 0.64
N ALA A 166 -4.30 -9.68 1.72
CA ALA A 166 -5.00 -10.17 2.89
C ALA A 166 -6.42 -10.66 2.56
N VAL A 167 -7.20 -9.88 1.80
CA VAL A 167 -8.56 -10.27 1.38
C VAL A 167 -8.54 -11.52 0.50
N SER A 168 -7.53 -11.67 -0.35
CA SER A 168 -7.41 -12.83 -1.25
C SER A 168 -7.02 -14.12 -0.53
N SER A 169 -6.53 -14.05 0.71
CA SER A 169 -6.20 -15.22 1.53
C SER A 169 -7.44 -15.88 2.15
N PHE A 170 -8.60 -15.21 2.16
CA PHE A 170 -9.86 -15.74 2.69
C PHE A 170 -10.68 -16.56 1.67
N LYS A 171 -10.17 -16.76 0.47
CA LYS A 171 -10.76 -17.61 -0.58
C LYS A 171 -9.86 -18.80 -0.80
#